data_7bb60bdeeeb6dafbb5fdcb3538303fcf
#
_entry.id   7bb60bdeeeb6dafbb5fdcb3538303fcf
#
_cell.length_a   1.000
_cell.length_b   1.000
_cell.length_c   1.000
_cell.angle_alpha   90.00
_cell.angle_beta   90.00
_cell.angle_gamma   90.00
#
_symmetry.space_group_name_H-M   'P 1'
#
loop_
_entity.id
_entity.type
_entity.pdbx_description
1 polymer ?
#
loop_
_entity_poly.entity_id
_entity_poly.type
_entity_poly.pdbx_seq_one_letter_code
_entity_poly.pdbx_strand_id
1 'polypeptide(L)'
;MSPDFYCIYVDDLLSILQSCDKGCYYKSYFAAALFYADDMAILSPSIKAMKILLEVCGDYCNEWDICLNACKPKLLFFGKPIDISREIHLNGNKVEWAKEWQYLEVTFKSGRYFSCSVKERIAKFYRSANSILRIDGHSNDTVMLRLIESHCVPLLTYAIEIVHVSDRDEKRQLRVAYNSVFRRIFGYRWSESVSSLQQFLDRPTWEELVEKRRLCFLDRILNRNDGSLARNVMN
;
A
#
# COMPACT_ATOMS: atom_id res chain seq x y z
N MET A 1 10.99 -22.17 -1.68
CA MET A 1 12.00 -21.68 -0.70
C MET A 1 11.23 -21.01 0.43
N SER A 2 11.60 -21.23 1.70
CA SER A 2 10.96 -20.52 2.82
C SER A 2 11.25 -19.02 2.70
N PRO A 3 10.32 -18.13 3.06
CA PRO A 3 10.55 -16.69 3.07
C PRO A 3 11.79 -16.28 3.88
N ASP A 4 12.07 -17.01 4.98
CA ASP A 4 13.23 -16.73 5.83
C ASP A 4 14.55 -17.01 5.11
N PHE A 5 14.64 -18.11 4.34
CA PHE A 5 15.84 -18.40 3.53
C PHE A 5 16.04 -17.38 2.42
N TYR A 6 14.95 -16.88 1.82
CA TYR A 6 15.07 -15.84 0.81
C TYR A 6 15.60 -14.54 1.41
N CYS A 7 15.16 -14.16 2.61
CA CYS A 7 15.67 -12.98 3.31
C CYS A 7 17.19 -13.08 3.56
N ILE A 8 17.68 -14.25 4.02
CA ILE A 8 19.12 -14.49 4.21
C ILE A 8 19.86 -14.38 2.87
N TYR A 9 19.29 -14.93 1.81
CA TYR A 9 19.88 -14.95 0.48
C TYR A 9 20.03 -13.58 -0.17
N VAL A 10 19.16 -12.59 0.20
CA VAL A 10 19.22 -11.23 -0.34
C VAL A 10 19.77 -10.19 0.63
N ASP A 11 20.18 -10.57 1.83
CA ASP A 11 20.70 -9.67 2.87
C ASP A 11 21.99 -8.96 2.42
N ASP A 12 22.87 -9.68 1.74
CA ASP A 12 24.10 -9.11 1.17
C ASP A 12 23.81 -8.03 0.13
N LEU A 13 22.75 -8.18 -0.67
CA LEU A 13 22.35 -7.17 -1.65
C LEU A 13 22.01 -5.83 -0.98
N LEU A 14 21.36 -5.86 0.20
CA LEU A 14 21.06 -4.63 0.94
C LEU A 14 22.35 -3.91 1.34
N SER A 15 23.35 -4.66 1.83
CA SER A 15 24.65 -4.12 2.21
C SER A 15 25.41 -3.54 1.03
N ILE A 16 25.38 -4.20 -0.13
CA ILE A 16 25.99 -3.71 -1.38
C ILE A 16 25.30 -2.42 -1.86
N LEU A 17 23.95 -2.39 -1.87
CA LEU A 17 23.19 -1.19 -2.26
C LEU A 17 23.49 0.00 -1.33
N GLN A 18 23.62 -0.24 -0.03
CA GLN A 18 23.98 0.78 0.95
C GLN A 18 25.39 1.33 0.70
N SER A 19 26.35 0.46 0.35
CA SER A 19 27.73 0.87 0.08
C SER A 19 27.88 1.72 -1.19
N CYS A 20 26.91 1.66 -2.13
CA CYS A 20 26.91 2.47 -3.34
C CYS A 20 26.72 3.97 -3.10
N ASP A 21 26.21 4.38 -1.94
CA ASP A 21 25.93 5.79 -1.58
C ASP A 21 25.09 6.56 -2.63
N LYS A 22 24.17 5.89 -3.30
CA LYS A 22 23.33 6.42 -4.40
C LYS A 22 21.82 6.39 -4.12
N GLY A 23 21.42 5.81 -2.97
CA GLY A 23 20.02 5.64 -2.61
C GLY A 23 19.40 6.87 -1.94
N CYS A 24 18.16 6.70 -1.49
CA CYS A 24 17.49 7.64 -0.59
C CYS A 24 17.90 7.38 0.86
N TYR A 25 18.10 8.46 1.60
CA TYR A 25 18.39 8.41 3.03
C TYR A 25 17.38 9.26 3.80
N TYR A 26 17.02 8.81 4.98
CA TYR A 26 16.32 9.62 5.96
C TYR A 26 17.24 9.82 7.17
N LYS A 27 17.72 11.07 7.40
CA LYS A 27 18.82 11.33 8.31
C LYS A 27 20.04 10.45 7.92
N SER A 28 20.50 9.58 8.83
CA SER A 28 21.59 8.61 8.59
C SER A 28 21.12 7.23 8.16
N TYR A 29 19.81 6.99 8.07
CA TYR A 29 19.27 5.67 7.75
C TYR A 29 19.10 5.50 6.23
N PHE A 30 19.63 4.40 5.72
CA PHE A 30 19.42 3.99 4.34
C PHE A 30 17.97 3.54 4.15
N ALA A 31 17.27 4.19 3.24
CA ALA A 31 15.86 3.94 2.93
C ALA A 31 15.63 3.67 1.44
N ALA A 32 16.68 3.31 0.71
CA ALA A 32 16.62 3.17 -0.73
C ALA A 32 16.18 1.79 -1.21
N ALA A 33 16.22 0.78 -0.36
CA ALA A 33 15.79 -0.57 -0.71
C ALA A 33 14.85 -1.12 0.36
N LEU A 34 13.68 -1.55 -0.07
CA LEU A 34 12.66 -2.15 0.78
C LEU A 34 12.36 -3.55 0.23
N PHE A 35 12.60 -4.56 1.05
CA PHE A 35 12.36 -5.96 0.71
C PHE A 35 11.17 -6.51 1.50
N TYR A 36 10.29 -7.20 0.83
CA TYR A 36 9.20 -7.95 1.44
C TYR A 36 8.98 -9.25 0.67
N ALA A 37 9.44 -10.36 1.22
CA ALA A 37 9.53 -11.64 0.54
C ALA A 37 10.23 -11.46 -0.83
N ASP A 38 9.60 -11.83 -1.93
CA ASP A 38 10.09 -11.69 -3.30
C ASP A 38 9.86 -10.30 -3.93
N ASP A 39 9.12 -9.42 -3.24
CA ASP A 39 8.87 -8.06 -3.72
C ASP A 39 9.96 -7.10 -3.23
N MET A 40 10.56 -6.36 -4.17
CA MET A 40 11.59 -5.37 -3.91
C MET A 40 11.18 -4.01 -4.45
N ALA A 41 11.32 -2.97 -3.63
CA ALA A 41 11.15 -1.58 -4.06
C ALA A 41 12.45 -0.79 -3.85
N ILE A 42 12.95 -0.20 -4.93
CA ILE A 42 14.16 0.64 -4.93
C ILE A 42 13.77 2.10 -5.02
N LEU A 43 14.30 2.90 -4.12
CA LEU A 43 14.06 4.35 -4.04
C LEU A 43 15.32 5.12 -4.36
N SER A 44 15.23 6.09 -5.25
CA SER A 44 16.38 6.88 -5.69
C SER A 44 16.01 8.35 -5.88
N PRO A 45 16.89 9.29 -5.55
CA PRO A 45 16.65 10.71 -5.72
C PRO A 45 16.79 11.19 -7.18
N SER A 46 17.33 10.36 -8.07
CA SER A 46 17.54 10.73 -9.47
C SER A 46 17.58 9.54 -10.41
N ILE A 47 17.29 9.78 -11.70
CA ILE A 47 17.40 8.77 -12.76
C ILE A 47 18.81 8.18 -12.85
N LYS A 48 19.85 9.03 -12.68
CA LYS A 48 21.26 8.60 -12.74
C LYS A 48 21.57 7.62 -11.60
N ALA A 49 21.14 7.94 -10.39
CA ALA A 49 21.32 7.07 -9.24
C ALA A 49 20.49 5.77 -9.37
N MET A 50 19.26 5.85 -9.90
CA MET A 50 18.44 4.67 -10.16
C MET A 50 19.12 3.69 -11.13
N LYS A 51 19.77 4.18 -12.18
CA LYS A 51 20.50 3.32 -13.11
C LYS A 51 21.60 2.52 -12.41
N ILE A 52 22.40 3.19 -11.57
CA ILE A 52 23.48 2.54 -10.81
C ILE A 52 22.91 1.47 -9.87
N LEU A 53 21.85 1.80 -9.11
CA LEU A 53 21.24 0.83 -8.19
C LEU A 53 20.66 -0.39 -8.94
N LEU A 54 20.06 -0.19 -10.09
CA LEU A 54 19.53 -1.29 -10.90
C LEU A 54 20.63 -2.12 -11.55
N GLU A 55 21.75 -1.53 -11.95
CA GLU A 55 22.95 -2.25 -12.42
C GLU A 55 23.47 -3.18 -11.31
N VAL A 56 23.64 -2.67 -10.09
CA VAL A 56 24.04 -3.47 -8.92
C VAL A 56 23.06 -4.61 -8.65
N CYS A 57 21.74 -4.34 -8.71
CA CYS A 57 20.74 -5.41 -8.56
C CYS A 57 20.86 -6.46 -9.65
N GLY A 58 21.09 -6.03 -10.90
CA GLY A 58 21.24 -6.92 -12.02
C GLY A 58 22.48 -7.82 -11.90
N ASP A 59 23.63 -7.23 -11.56
CA ASP A 59 24.89 -7.95 -11.37
C ASP A 59 24.77 -8.98 -10.25
N TYR A 60 24.19 -8.58 -9.10
CA TYR A 60 23.94 -9.48 -7.99
C TYR A 60 23.04 -10.66 -8.38
N CYS A 61 21.95 -10.37 -9.09
CA CYS A 61 21.04 -11.42 -9.52
C CYS A 61 21.70 -12.40 -10.52
N ASN A 62 22.57 -11.89 -11.40
CA ASN A 62 23.35 -12.74 -12.31
C ASN A 62 24.38 -13.59 -11.58
N GLU A 63 25.08 -13.03 -10.58
CA GLU A 63 26.07 -13.75 -9.77
C GLU A 63 25.43 -14.89 -8.97
N TRP A 64 24.24 -14.65 -8.43
CA TRP A 64 23.54 -15.60 -7.56
C TRP A 64 22.46 -16.42 -8.28
N ASP A 65 22.42 -16.38 -9.58
CA ASP A 65 21.44 -17.10 -10.43
C ASP A 65 19.98 -16.83 -10.04
N ILE A 66 19.69 -15.57 -9.63
CA ILE A 66 18.35 -15.13 -9.29
C ILE A 66 17.63 -14.68 -10.57
N CYS A 67 16.57 -15.39 -10.95
CA CYS A 67 15.76 -15.03 -12.10
C CYS A 67 14.82 -13.86 -11.77
N LEU A 68 15.19 -12.64 -12.18
CA LEU A 68 14.28 -11.50 -12.15
C LEU A 68 13.23 -11.63 -13.23
N ASN A 69 11.96 -11.51 -12.87
CA ASN A 69 10.89 -11.47 -13.88
C ASN A 69 10.95 -10.12 -14.63
N ALA A 70 11.60 -10.11 -15.79
CA ALA A 70 11.85 -8.91 -16.58
C ALA A 70 10.57 -8.11 -16.97
N CYS A 71 9.41 -8.73 -16.98
CA CYS A 71 8.13 -8.08 -17.32
C CYS A 71 7.44 -7.38 -16.15
N LYS A 72 7.85 -7.66 -14.90
CA LYS A 72 7.23 -7.09 -13.71
C LYS A 72 7.76 -5.71 -13.31
N PRO A 73 9.05 -5.36 -13.40
CA PRO A 73 9.57 -4.10 -12.90
C PRO A 73 8.92 -2.90 -13.58
N LYS A 74 8.53 -1.90 -12.82
CA LYS A 74 7.99 -0.63 -13.32
C LYS A 74 8.63 0.54 -12.57
N LEU A 75 8.75 1.64 -13.28
CA LEU A 75 9.27 2.89 -12.75
C LEU A 75 8.10 3.83 -12.43
N LEU A 76 8.11 4.38 -11.23
CA LEU A 76 7.25 5.48 -10.84
C LEU A 76 8.11 6.69 -10.50
N PHE A 77 7.60 7.88 -10.73
CA PHE A 77 8.27 9.07 -10.25
C PHE A 77 7.34 9.88 -9.34
N PHE A 78 7.96 10.57 -8.38
CA PHE A 78 7.29 11.48 -7.46
C PHE A 78 8.10 12.77 -7.41
N GLY A 79 7.45 13.91 -7.60
CA GLY A 79 8.10 15.21 -7.56
C GLY A 79 7.88 16.05 -8.80
N LYS A 80 8.86 16.91 -9.13
CA LYS A 80 8.80 17.73 -10.35
C LYS A 80 8.86 16.84 -11.59
N PRO A 81 8.17 17.22 -12.67
CA PRO A 81 8.24 16.47 -13.92
C PRO A 81 9.69 16.23 -14.34
N ILE A 82 10.00 15.02 -14.72
CA ILE A 82 11.29 14.57 -15.20
C ILE A 82 11.18 14.19 -16.68
N ASP A 83 12.30 14.18 -17.37
CA ASP A 83 12.37 13.68 -18.72
C ASP A 83 12.31 12.14 -18.70
N ILE A 84 11.10 11.61 -18.94
CA ILE A 84 10.83 10.17 -18.98
C ILE A 84 11.27 9.52 -20.29
N SER A 85 11.82 10.28 -21.24
CA SER A 85 12.41 9.71 -22.46
C SER A 85 13.71 8.94 -22.17
N ARG A 86 14.31 9.18 -21.01
CA ARG A 86 15.53 8.47 -20.58
C ARG A 86 15.23 7.03 -20.26
N GLU A 87 15.76 6.15 -21.08
CA GLU A 87 15.61 4.72 -20.87
C GLU A 87 16.42 4.23 -19.68
N ILE A 88 15.81 3.34 -18.93
CA ILE A 88 16.42 2.62 -17.81
C ILE A 88 16.28 1.13 -18.11
N HIS A 89 17.35 0.39 -17.88
CA HIS A 89 17.43 -1.04 -18.15
C HIS A 89 17.75 -1.81 -16.86
N LEU A 90 17.29 -3.03 -16.79
CA LEU A 90 17.62 -4.03 -15.77
C LEU A 90 17.95 -5.33 -16.49
N ASN A 91 19.17 -5.82 -16.35
CA ASN A 91 19.69 -7.00 -17.09
C ASN A 91 19.43 -6.90 -18.61
N GLY A 92 19.71 -5.74 -19.19
CA GLY A 92 19.51 -5.51 -20.64
C GLY A 92 18.05 -5.26 -21.05
N ASN A 93 17.07 -5.52 -20.20
CA ASN A 93 15.68 -5.31 -20.49
C ASN A 93 15.24 -3.90 -20.08
N LYS A 94 14.54 -3.21 -20.99
CA LYS A 94 14.00 -1.88 -20.72
C LYS A 94 12.91 -1.93 -19.64
N VAL A 95 13.05 -1.12 -18.59
CA VAL A 95 12.03 -0.94 -17.55
C VAL A 95 11.12 0.23 -17.93
N GLU A 96 9.84 0.00 -17.97
CA GLU A 96 8.85 0.99 -18.39
C GLU A 96 8.42 1.94 -17.29
N TRP A 97 8.17 3.20 -17.65
CA TRP A 97 7.51 4.17 -16.79
C TRP A 97 6.01 3.89 -16.73
N ALA A 98 5.48 3.76 -15.52
CA ALA A 98 4.06 3.56 -15.27
C ALA A 98 3.43 4.78 -14.61
N LYS A 99 2.15 5.01 -14.92
CA LYS A 99 1.34 6.03 -14.25
C LYS A 99 0.88 5.55 -12.88
N GLU A 100 0.60 4.27 -12.76
CA GLU A 100 0.18 3.60 -11.53
C GLU A 100 0.83 2.23 -11.46
N TRP A 101 1.21 1.80 -10.27
CA TRP A 101 1.74 0.47 -10.03
C TRP A 101 1.39 -0.02 -8.62
N GLN A 102 1.09 -1.31 -8.52
CA GLN A 102 0.74 -1.93 -7.25
C GLN A 102 1.98 -2.52 -6.57
N TYR A 103 2.20 -2.15 -5.32
CA TYR A 103 3.19 -2.72 -4.43
C TYR A 103 2.53 -3.04 -3.09
N LEU A 104 2.66 -4.28 -2.61
CA LEU A 104 2.04 -4.78 -1.37
C LEU A 104 0.54 -4.42 -1.29
N GLU A 105 -0.22 -4.72 -2.34
CA GLU A 105 -1.67 -4.43 -2.44
C GLU A 105 -2.04 -2.93 -2.37
N VAL A 106 -1.07 -2.03 -2.40
CA VAL A 106 -1.28 -0.59 -2.47
C VAL A 106 -0.93 -0.08 -3.87
N THR A 107 -1.87 0.57 -4.54
CA THR A 107 -1.65 1.16 -5.87
C THR A 107 -1.12 2.58 -5.73
N PHE A 108 0.15 2.76 -6.04
CA PHE A 108 0.83 4.06 -6.05
C PHE A 108 0.60 4.78 -7.39
N LYS A 109 0.44 6.11 -7.35
CA LYS A 109 0.27 6.97 -8.53
C LYS A 109 1.52 7.81 -8.74
N SER A 110 2.10 7.70 -9.91
CA SER A 110 3.18 8.59 -10.37
C SER A 110 2.68 10.03 -10.48
N GLY A 111 3.45 11.01 -10.02
CA GLY A 111 3.06 12.42 -10.11
C GLY A 111 3.85 13.34 -9.22
N ARG A 112 3.41 14.62 -9.15
CA ARG A 112 4.09 15.67 -8.37
C ARG A 112 4.13 15.36 -6.87
N TYR A 113 3.08 14.72 -6.36
CA TYR A 113 2.94 14.36 -4.95
C TYR A 113 2.80 12.85 -4.82
N PHE A 114 3.33 12.33 -3.75
CA PHE A 114 3.13 10.94 -3.37
C PHE A 114 1.64 10.71 -3.08
N SER A 115 1.02 9.81 -3.82
CA SER A 115 -0.40 9.49 -3.66
C SER A 115 -0.69 8.05 -4.06
N CYS A 116 -1.80 7.53 -3.51
CA CYS A 116 -2.25 6.17 -3.77
C CYS A 116 -3.67 6.19 -4.33
N SER A 117 -3.99 5.23 -5.20
CA SER A 117 -5.35 4.99 -5.69
C SER A 117 -6.12 4.09 -4.73
N VAL A 118 -7.38 4.41 -4.52
CA VAL A 118 -8.30 3.57 -3.72
C VAL A 118 -9.32 2.81 -4.56
N LYS A 119 -9.29 2.98 -5.89
CA LYS A 119 -10.31 2.43 -6.81
C LYS A 119 -10.45 0.93 -6.71
N GLU A 120 -9.33 0.21 -6.78
CA GLU A 120 -9.33 -1.25 -6.72
C GLU A 120 -9.79 -1.76 -5.35
N ARG A 121 -9.37 -1.10 -4.28
CA ARG A 121 -9.77 -1.39 -2.91
C ARG A 121 -11.29 -1.28 -2.74
N ILE A 122 -11.88 -0.20 -3.25
CA ILE A 122 -13.34 0.02 -3.23
C ILE A 122 -14.04 -1.06 -4.07
N ALA A 123 -13.47 -1.42 -5.22
CA ALA A 123 -14.03 -2.50 -6.06
C ALA A 123 -13.99 -3.87 -5.37
N LYS A 124 -12.87 -4.21 -4.70
CA LYS A 124 -12.73 -5.43 -3.89
C LYS A 124 -13.77 -5.45 -2.76
N PHE A 125 -13.92 -4.33 -2.05
CA PHE A 125 -14.91 -4.17 -1.00
C PHE A 125 -16.33 -4.42 -1.50
N TYR A 126 -16.75 -3.75 -2.58
CA TYR A 126 -18.11 -3.94 -3.12
C TYR A 126 -18.36 -5.36 -3.63
N ARG A 127 -17.37 -5.99 -4.26
CA ARG A 127 -17.50 -7.40 -4.69
C ARG A 127 -17.75 -8.31 -3.50
N SER A 128 -16.95 -8.19 -2.44
CA SER A 128 -17.08 -8.99 -1.22
C SER A 128 -18.41 -8.69 -0.50
N ALA A 129 -18.75 -7.42 -0.31
CA ALA A 129 -19.99 -7.01 0.35
C ALA A 129 -21.24 -7.49 -0.43
N ASN A 130 -21.23 -7.38 -1.76
CA ASN A 130 -22.31 -7.85 -2.60
C ASN A 130 -22.48 -9.37 -2.53
N SER A 131 -21.38 -10.14 -2.43
CA SER A 131 -21.42 -11.57 -2.24
C SER A 131 -22.14 -11.94 -0.93
N ILE A 132 -21.77 -11.28 0.17
CA ILE A 132 -22.38 -11.52 1.49
C ILE A 132 -23.87 -11.11 1.45
N LEU A 133 -24.18 -9.93 0.94
CA LEU A 133 -25.56 -9.40 0.89
C LEU A 133 -26.51 -10.20 -0.03
N ARG A 134 -25.97 -11.08 -0.88
CA ARG A 134 -26.78 -12.00 -1.70
C ARG A 134 -27.08 -13.32 -1.01
N ILE A 135 -26.40 -13.63 0.08
CA ILE A 135 -26.54 -14.92 0.81
C ILE A 135 -27.84 -14.94 1.62
N ASP A 136 -28.87 -14.35 1.08
CA ASP A 136 -30.24 -14.61 1.44
C ASP A 136 -30.97 -13.69 2.43
N GLY A 137 -32.21 -13.40 2.07
CA GLY A 137 -33.18 -12.53 2.71
C GLY A 137 -33.75 -12.99 4.05
N HIS A 138 -33.12 -13.94 4.75
CA HIS A 138 -33.53 -14.42 6.07
C HIS A 138 -32.47 -14.25 7.17
N SER A 139 -31.30 -13.69 6.85
CA SER A 139 -30.25 -13.46 7.85
C SER A 139 -30.60 -12.25 8.71
N ASN A 140 -30.36 -12.36 10.01
CA ASN A 140 -30.50 -11.24 10.94
C ASN A 140 -29.52 -10.12 10.54
N ASP A 141 -30.01 -8.87 10.47
CA ASP A 141 -29.23 -7.67 10.08
C ASP A 141 -27.93 -7.54 10.87
N THR A 142 -27.97 -7.90 12.16
CA THR A 142 -26.79 -7.88 13.03
C THR A 142 -25.74 -8.89 12.62
N VAL A 143 -26.16 -10.09 12.20
CA VAL A 143 -25.24 -11.13 11.70
C VAL A 143 -24.63 -10.68 10.38
N MET A 144 -25.46 -10.14 9.48
CA MET A 144 -25.01 -9.61 8.20
C MET A 144 -23.98 -8.49 8.38
N LEU A 145 -24.25 -7.56 9.30
CA LEU A 145 -23.31 -6.47 9.63
C LEU A 145 -21.98 -7.03 10.15
N ARG A 146 -22.01 -7.99 11.07
CA ARG A 146 -20.78 -8.63 11.58
C ARG A 146 -19.97 -9.34 10.50
N LEU A 147 -20.61 -10.04 9.58
CA LEU A 147 -19.93 -10.67 8.44
C LEU A 147 -19.23 -9.62 7.56
N ILE A 148 -19.89 -8.52 7.27
CA ILE A 148 -19.30 -7.44 6.50
C ILE A 148 -18.16 -6.76 7.25
N GLU A 149 -18.33 -6.51 8.54
CA GLU A 149 -17.27 -5.91 9.38
C GLU A 149 -16.03 -6.80 9.43
N SER A 150 -16.20 -8.12 9.53
CA SER A 150 -15.06 -9.06 9.61
C SER A 150 -14.38 -9.33 8.27
N HIS A 151 -15.12 -9.40 7.17
CA HIS A 151 -14.59 -9.80 5.87
C HIS A 151 -14.39 -8.67 4.87
N CYS A 152 -15.24 -7.65 4.88
CA CYS A 152 -15.19 -6.59 3.88
C CYS A 152 -14.49 -5.34 4.37
N VAL A 153 -14.76 -4.88 5.60
CA VAL A 153 -14.14 -3.67 6.14
C VAL A 153 -12.61 -3.74 6.15
N PRO A 154 -11.95 -4.87 6.45
CA PRO A 154 -10.50 -5.00 6.32
C PRO A 154 -9.97 -4.72 4.91
N LEU A 155 -10.71 -5.11 3.86
CA LEU A 155 -10.34 -4.82 2.47
C LEU A 155 -10.34 -3.31 2.18
N LEU A 156 -11.31 -2.59 2.74
CA LEU A 156 -11.44 -1.14 2.58
C LEU A 156 -10.40 -0.37 3.39
N THR A 157 -10.05 -0.88 4.57
CA THR A 157 -9.16 -0.22 5.52
C THR A 157 -7.72 -0.69 5.49
N TYR A 158 -7.34 -1.59 4.56
CA TYR A 158 -5.97 -2.08 4.44
C TYR A 158 -4.99 -0.93 4.23
N ALA A 159 -3.93 -0.88 5.04
CA ALA A 159 -2.89 0.14 5.01
C ALA A 159 -3.39 1.60 5.07
N ILE A 160 -4.64 1.85 5.54
CA ILE A 160 -5.23 3.21 5.61
C ILE A 160 -4.46 4.12 6.58
N GLU A 161 -3.71 3.51 7.49
CA GLU A 161 -2.89 4.18 8.48
C GLU A 161 -1.73 4.96 7.82
N ILE A 162 -1.14 4.39 6.77
CA ILE A 162 0.06 4.92 6.09
C ILE A 162 -0.24 5.48 4.71
N VAL A 163 -1.34 5.04 4.08
CA VAL A 163 -1.70 5.49 2.74
C VAL A 163 -2.18 6.94 2.77
N HIS A 164 -1.50 7.79 2.01
CA HIS A 164 -1.96 9.15 1.78
C HIS A 164 -2.86 9.22 0.55
N VAL A 165 -4.15 9.42 0.78
CA VAL A 165 -5.13 9.72 -0.27
C VAL A 165 -5.21 11.23 -0.39
N SER A 166 -4.59 11.83 -1.41
CA SER A 166 -4.58 13.28 -1.61
C SER A 166 -5.90 13.80 -2.18
N ASP A 167 -6.55 12.99 -2.99
CA ASP A 167 -7.79 13.32 -3.69
C ASP A 167 -8.99 13.34 -2.72
N ARG A 168 -9.71 14.46 -2.69
CA ARG A 168 -10.92 14.63 -1.88
C ARG A 168 -12.05 13.70 -2.32
N ASP A 169 -12.17 13.47 -3.62
CA ASP A 169 -13.21 12.59 -4.17
C ASP A 169 -12.94 11.14 -3.82
N GLU A 170 -11.70 10.69 -3.84
CA GLU A 170 -11.34 9.34 -3.40
C GLU A 170 -11.59 9.14 -1.88
N LYS A 171 -11.30 10.14 -1.05
CA LYS A 171 -11.66 10.11 0.38
C LYS A 171 -13.17 9.99 0.58
N ARG A 172 -13.94 10.77 -0.18
CA ARG A 172 -15.41 10.70 -0.16
C ARG A 172 -15.90 9.33 -0.61
N GLN A 173 -15.33 8.75 -1.65
CA GLN A 173 -15.71 7.42 -2.16
C GLN A 173 -15.50 6.32 -1.12
N LEU A 174 -14.42 6.35 -0.33
CA LEU A 174 -14.19 5.42 0.77
C LEU A 174 -15.29 5.51 1.83
N ARG A 175 -15.62 6.73 2.27
CA ARG A 175 -16.72 6.96 3.22
C ARG A 175 -18.07 6.50 2.66
N VAL A 176 -18.35 6.81 1.39
CA VAL A 176 -19.59 6.38 0.72
C VAL A 176 -19.66 4.86 0.65
N ALA A 177 -18.55 4.18 0.33
CA ALA A 177 -18.48 2.73 0.28
C ALA A 177 -18.80 2.12 1.65
N TYR A 178 -18.15 2.60 2.72
CA TYR A 178 -18.41 2.15 4.08
C TYR A 178 -19.87 2.36 4.50
N ASN A 179 -20.40 3.56 4.29
CA ASN A 179 -21.77 3.91 4.65
C ASN A 179 -22.85 3.19 3.82
N SER A 180 -22.51 2.77 2.58
CA SER A 180 -23.46 2.07 1.71
C SER A 180 -23.94 0.74 2.27
N VAL A 181 -23.11 0.08 3.06
CA VAL A 181 -23.44 -1.21 3.68
C VAL A 181 -24.55 -1.06 4.71
N PHE A 182 -24.44 -0.06 5.58
CA PHE A 182 -25.49 0.23 6.58
C PHE A 182 -26.82 0.53 5.90
N ARG A 183 -26.82 1.33 4.82
CA ARG A 183 -28.05 1.62 4.08
C ARG A 183 -28.68 0.37 3.51
N ARG A 184 -27.86 -0.53 2.96
CA ARG A 184 -28.35 -1.74 2.29
C ARG A 184 -28.87 -2.80 3.27
N ILE A 185 -28.25 -2.94 4.43
CA ILE A 185 -28.69 -3.89 5.46
C ILE A 185 -29.99 -3.40 6.10
N PHE A 186 -30.04 -2.11 6.47
CA PHE A 186 -31.14 -1.54 7.27
C PHE A 186 -32.21 -0.81 6.42
N GLY A 187 -32.16 -0.92 5.08
CA GLY A 187 -33.20 -0.34 4.21
C GLY A 187 -33.22 1.18 4.11
N TYR A 188 -32.13 1.87 4.46
CA TYR A 188 -32.06 3.33 4.37
C TYR A 188 -31.95 3.81 2.92
N ARG A 189 -32.58 4.95 2.62
CA ARG A 189 -32.45 5.60 1.31
C ARG A 189 -31.05 6.18 1.14
N TRP A 190 -30.64 6.31 -0.12
CA TRP A 190 -29.32 6.87 -0.44
C TRP A 190 -29.06 8.26 0.15
N SER A 191 -30.09 9.10 0.22
CA SER A 191 -30.03 10.47 0.74
C SER A 191 -30.00 10.56 2.27
N GLU A 192 -30.34 9.47 2.98
CA GLU A 192 -30.42 9.47 4.44
C GLU A 192 -29.04 9.34 5.09
N SER A 193 -28.84 10.05 6.19
CA SER A 193 -27.65 9.91 7.03
C SER A 193 -27.69 8.59 7.80
N VAL A 194 -26.56 7.90 7.85
CA VAL A 194 -26.42 6.68 8.65
C VAL A 194 -25.75 6.92 10.01
N SER A 195 -25.40 8.15 10.33
CA SER A 195 -24.65 8.47 11.56
C SER A 195 -25.43 8.11 12.83
N SER A 196 -26.74 8.42 12.86
CA SER A 196 -27.59 8.04 14.01
C SER A 196 -27.75 6.54 14.14
N LEU A 197 -27.83 5.81 13.02
CA LEU A 197 -27.87 4.36 13.01
C LEU A 197 -26.54 3.77 13.51
N GLN A 198 -25.41 4.29 13.06
CA GLN A 198 -24.09 3.86 13.52
C GLN A 198 -23.94 4.06 15.03
N GLN A 199 -24.37 5.21 15.55
CA GLN A 199 -24.37 5.49 16.97
C GLN A 199 -25.29 4.54 17.75
N PHE A 200 -26.50 4.28 17.26
CA PHE A 200 -27.43 3.32 17.88
C PHE A 200 -26.88 1.90 17.93
N LEU A 201 -26.14 1.48 16.89
CA LEU A 201 -25.52 0.17 16.79
C LEU A 201 -24.15 0.09 17.50
N ASP A 202 -23.70 1.16 18.15
CA ASP A 202 -22.36 1.28 18.71
C ASP A 202 -21.26 0.95 17.68
N ARG A 203 -21.38 1.58 16.51
CA ARG A 203 -20.43 1.41 15.39
C ARG A 203 -19.78 2.75 15.03
N PRO A 204 -18.45 2.75 14.79
CA PRO A 204 -17.75 3.97 14.44
C PRO A 204 -18.22 4.49 13.08
N THR A 205 -18.21 5.80 12.93
CA THR A 205 -18.21 6.46 11.62
C THR A 205 -16.94 6.11 10.84
N TRP A 206 -16.91 6.38 9.54
CA TRP A 206 -15.70 6.18 8.73
C TRP A 206 -14.50 6.95 9.26
N GLU A 207 -14.72 8.19 9.66
CA GLU A 207 -13.70 9.09 10.18
C GLU A 207 -13.09 8.56 11.50
N GLU A 208 -13.93 8.17 12.44
CA GLU A 208 -13.52 7.57 13.72
C GLU A 208 -12.78 6.24 13.53
N LEU A 209 -13.24 5.41 12.59
CA LEU A 209 -12.57 4.16 12.26
C LEU A 209 -11.15 4.38 11.73
N VAL A 210 -10.97 5.34 10.81
CA VAL A 210 -9.66 5.69 10.25
C VAL A 210 -8.75 6.29 11.32
N GLU A 211 -9.27 7.19 12.15
CA GLU A 211 -8.52 7.82 13.23
C GLU A 211 -8.06 6.78 14.27
N LYS A 212 -8.96 5.94 14.73
CA LYS A 212 -8.63 4.82 15.64
C LYS A 212 -7.50 3.96 15.09
N ARG A 213 -7.57 3.57 13.80
CA ARG A 213 -6.52 2.76 13.18
C ARG A 213 -5.18 3.47 13.15
N ARG A 214 -5.17 4.76 12.82
CA ARG A 214 -3.95 5.58 12.83
C ARG A 214 -3.33 5.67 14.23
N LEU A 215 -4.14 5.95 15.23
CA LEU A 215 -3.67 6.02 16.62
C LEU A 215 -3.12 4.67 17.09
N CYS A 216 -3.82 3.56 16.83
CA CYS A 216 -3.32 2.22 17.15
C CYS A 216 -2.03 1.86 16.39
N PHE A 217 -1.85 2.36 15.17
CA PHE A 217 -0.62 2.17 14.41
C PHE A 217 0.54 2.96 15.00
N LEU A 218 0.32 4.23 15.34
CA LEU A 218 1.30 5.09 16.00
C LEU A 218 1.73 4.49 17.35
N ASP A 219 0.77 4.08 18.17
CA ASP A 219 1.04 3.45 19.46
C ASP A 219 1.92 2.19 19.30
N ARG A 220 1.60 1.33 18.33
CA ARG A 220 2.43 0.15 18.02
C ARG A 220 3.86 0.49 17.61
N ILE A 221 4.05 1.55 16.81
CA ILE A 221 5.40 1.97 16.39
C ILE A 221 6.18 2.51 17.60
N LEU A 222 5.57 3.36 18.40
CA LEU A 222 6.21 4.00 19.55
C LEU A 222 6.59 3.00 20.65
N ASN A 223 5.76 1.98 20.83
CA ASN A 223 5.97 0.94 21.85
C ASN A 223 6.86 -0.22 21.36
N ARG A 224 7.30 -0.24 20.08
CA ARG A 224 8.29 -1.22 19.61
C ARG A 224 9.67 -0.92 20.16
N ASN A 225 10.32 -1.94 20.67
CA ASN A 225 11.70 -1.88 21.20
C ASN A 225 12.74 -2.48 20.25
N ASP A 226 12.41 -2.60 18.97
CA ASP A 226 13.17 -3.36 17.97
C ASP A 226 14.18 -2.52 17.14
N GLY A 227 14.33 -1.21 17.45
CA GLY A 227 15.23 -0.32 16.69
C GLY A 227 14.80 -0.14 15.22
N SER A 228 13.55 -0.47 14.89
CA SER A 228 13.05 -0.43 13.51
C SER A 228 13.18 0.96 12.87
N LEU A 229 13.41 0.99 11.55
CA LEU A 229 13.47 2.24 10.77
C LEU A 229 12.22 3.10 10.99
N ALA A 230 11.04 2.47 11.08
CA ALA A 230 9.78 3.18 11.30
C ALA A 230 9.79 3.98 12.61
N ARG A 231 10.30 3.42 13.71
CA ARG A 231 10.44 4.13 14.99
C ARG A 231 11.47 5.26 14.90
N ASN A 232 12.61 5.00 14.25
CA ASN A 232 13.67 5.99 14.11
C ASN A 232 13.25 7.18 13.23
N VAL A 233 12.32 6.98 12.31
CA VAL A 233 11.74 8.03 11.48
C VAL A 233 10.76 8.90 12.27
N MET A 234 10.10 8.36 13.30
CA MET A 234 9.12 9.06 14.12
C MET A 234 9.74 9.90 15.25
N ASN A 235 10.97 9.57 15.68
CA ASN A 235 11.77 10.33 16.64
C ASN A 235 12.62 11.40 15.92
#